data_7361e4af802c9b885349118b411eb021
#
_entry.id   7361e4af802c9b885349118b411eb021
#
_cell.length_a   1.000
_cell.length_b   1.000
_cell.length_c   1.000
_cell.angle_alpha   90.00
_cell.angle_beta   90.00
_cell.angle_gamma   90.00
#
_symmetry.space_group_name_H-M   'P 1'
#
loop_
_entity.id
_entity.type
_entity.pdbx_description
1 polymer ?
#
loop_
_entity_poly.entity_id
_entity_poly.type
_entity_poly.pdbx_seq_one_letter_code
_entity_poly.pdbx_strand_id
1 'polypeptide(L)'
;MNNSETVKIALHAPNLINICVDNNSNGTVSGRIYHCFTEEAWEFSTMVQLLDKMECFFDSINFPQASTETRNFSGTRSSQELGLKKIKTQQDIVVHRGKKGTFYVHVQYRQNSSWQGQIEWAEKGVLKHFDSELDLIKLITGALE
;
A
#
# COMPACT_ATOMS: atom_id res chain seq x y z
N MET A 1 -22.69 -9.73 -12.18
CA MET A 1 -22.09 -9.63 -11.96
C MET A 1 -21.29 -9.20 -11.46
N ASN A 2 -21.06 -8.80 -11.16
CA ASN A 2 -20.34 -8.44 -10.73
C ASN A 2 -19.32 -8.98 -9.98
N ASN A 3 -18.91 -9.91 -10.08
CA ASN A 3 -17.86 -10.59 -9.41
C ASN A 3 -16.58 -9.88 -9.48
N SER A 4 -16.40 -9.08 -10.43
CA SER A 4 -15.20 -8.32 -10.57
C SER A 4 -15.02 -7.37 -9.43
N GLU A 5 -16.05 -7.18 -8.65
CA GLU A 5 -15.94 -6.29 -7.55
C GLU A 5 -15.58 -6.97 -6.26
N THR A 6 -15.39 -8.28 -6.29
CA THR A 6 -15.00 -9.00 -5.11
C THR A 6 -13.52 -8.77 -4.86
N VAL A 7 -13.20 -8.14 -3.75
CA VAL A 7 -11.84 -7.90 -3.36
C VAL A 7 -11.36 -9.08 -2.53
N LYS A 8 -10.23 -9.65 -2.92
CA LYS A 8 -9.71 -10.84 -2.26
C LYS A 8 -8.75 -10.54 -1.13
N ILE A 9 -8.11 -9.38 -1.20
CA ILE A 9 -7.15 -9.01 -0.19
C ILE A 9 -7.87 -8.63 1.10
N ALA A 10 -7.13 -8.64 2.22
CA ALA A 10 -7.73 -8.38 3.52
C ALA A 10 -8.21 -6.95 3.63
N LEU A 11 -9.53 -6.77 3.59
CA LEU A 11 -10.11 -5.43 3.64
C LEU A 11 -10.14 -4.85 5.03
N HIS A 12 -9.81 -5.64 6.06
CA HIS A 12 -9.86 -5.13 7.43
C HIS A 12 -8.56 -4.49 7.87
N ALA A 13 -7.52 -4.62 7.09
CA ALA A 13 -6.22 -4.11 7.50
C ALA A 13 -6.24 -2.59 7.52
N PRO A 14 -5.82 -1.98 8.62
CA PRO A 14 -5.81 -0.52 8.70
C PRO A 14 -4.80 0.11 7.75
N ASN A 15 -3.79 -0.63 7.35
CA ASN A 15 -2.74 -0.12 6.47
C ASN A 15 -2.94 -0.53 5.02
N LEU A 16 -4.15 -0.92 4.66
CA LEU A 16 -4.42 -1.25 3.26
C LEU A 16 -4.18 -0.02 2.40
N ILE A 17 -3.51 -0.24 1.28
CA ILE A 17 -3.19 0.83 0.35
C ILE A 17 -3.75 0.46 -1.02
N ASN A 18 -4.27 1.45 -1.71
CA ASN A 18 -4.68 1.30 -3.10
C ASN A 18 -3.70 2.11 -3.93
N ILE A 19 -2.94 1.43 -4.78
CA ILE A 19 -1.98 2.06 -5.68
C ILE A 19 -2.61 2.16 -7.05
N CYS A 20 -2.86 3.39 -7.48
CA CYS A 20 -3.46 3.66 -8.78
C CYS A 20 -2.38 4.15 -9.73
N VAL A 21 -2.00 3.32 -10.68
CA VAL A 21 -0.95 3.67 -11.63
C VAL A 21 -1.59 4.34 -12.84
N ASP A 22 -1.19 5.57 -13.10
CA ASP A 22 -1.78 6.34 -14.19
C ASP A 22 -0.86 6.43 -15.40
N ASN A 23 0.43 6.25 -15.21
CA ASN A 23 1.39 6.40 -16.29
C ASN A 23 2.50 5.38 -16.12
N ASN A 24 2.90 4.79 -17.23
CA ASN A 24 3.98 3.82 -17.27
C ASN A 24 4.75 4.04 -18.55
N SER A 25 5.65 5.02 -18.55
CA SER A 25 6.40 5.41 -19.73
C SER A 25 7.89 5.25 -19.47
N ASN A 26 8.58 4.57 -20.40
CA ASN A 26 10.04 4.46 -20.33
C ASN A 26 10.49 3.91 -18.97
N GLY A 27 9.75 2.96 -18.46
CA GLY A 27 10.11 2.35 -17.20
C GLY A 27 9.78 3.18 -15.97
N THR A 28 9.17 4.33 -16.15
CA THR A 28 8.79 5.19 -15.06
C THR A 28 7.31 4.99 -14.76
N VAL A 29 7.03 4.66 -13.50
CA VAL A 29 5.67 4.40 -13.06
C VAL A 29 5.26 5.52 -12.14
N SER A 30 4.14 6.16 -12.44
CA SER A 30 3.63 7.25 -11.62
C SER A 30 2.14 7.09 -11.41
N GLY A 31 1.63 7.69 -10.37
CA GLY A 31 0.22 7.60 -10.04
C GLY A 31 -0.10 8.15 -8.69
N ARG A 32 -1.05 7.49 -8.01
CA ARG A 32 -1.57 7.97 -6.73
C ARG A 32 -1.71 6.82 -5.76
N ILE A 33 -1.58 7.15 -4.47
CA ILE A 33 -1.79 6.19 -3.40
C ILE A 33 -2.97 6.67 -2.57
N TYR A 34 -3.87 5.75 -2.24
CA TYR A 34 -4.98 6.03 -1.34
C TYR A 34 -4.86 5.16 -0.11
N HIS A 35 -5.11 5.74 1.06
CA HIS A 35 -5.19 4.97 2.29
C HIS A 35 -6.21 5.63 3.21
N CYS A 36 -6.49 4.97 4.34
CA CYS A 36 -7.64 5.36 5.17
C CYS A 36 -7.39 6.58 6.05
N PHE A 37 -6.18 7.11 6.08
CA PHE A 37 -5.81 8.14 7.03
C PHE A 37 -5.64 9.52 6.41
N THR A 38 -6.00 9.69 5.14
CA THR A 38 -5.92 10.99 4.50
C THR A 38 -7.09 11.19 3.56
N GLU A 39 -7.47 12.46 3.42
CA GLU A 39 -8.56 12.81 2.49
C GLU A 39 -8.13 12.71 1.05
N GLU A 40 -6.89 13.09 0.78
CA GLU A 40 -6.41 13.24 -0.57
C GLU A 40 -5.40 12.17 -0.90
N ALA A 41 -5.32 11.86 -2.18
CA ALA A 41 -4.34 10.91 -2.65
C ALA A 41 -2.94 11.48 -2.50
N TRP A 42 -1.98 10.61 -2.26
CA TRP A 42 -0.57 10.98 -2.27
C TRP A 42 -0.02 10.59 -3.63
N GLU A 43 0.57 11.54 -4.31
CA GLU A 43 1.08 11.31 -5.66
C GLU A 43 2.51 10.79 -5.61
N PHE A 44 2.85 9.95 -6.56
CA PHE A 44 4.23 9.49 -6.72
C PHE A 44 4.59 9.56 -8.19
N SER A 45 5.86 9.83 -8.46
CA SER A 45 6.38 9.97 -9.82
C SER A 45 7.37 8.88 -10.19
N THR A 46 7.82 8.10 -9.22
CA THR A 46 8.74 6.99 -9.46
C THR A 46 8.43 5.88 -8.47
N MET A 47 8.95 4.70 -8.74
CA MET A 47 8.79 3.59 -7.80
C MET A 47 9.47 3.88 -6.47
N VAL A 48 10.59 4.60 -6.51
CA VAL A 48 11.27 4.96 -5.27
C VAL A 48 10.38 5.86 -4.42
N GLN A 49 9.72 6.83 -5.05
CA GLN A 49 8.79 7.69 -4.33
C GLN A 49 7.62 6.89 -3.78
N LEU A 50 7.14 5.92 -4.54
CA LEU A 50 6.06 5.08 -4.07
C LEU A 50 6.44 4.36 -2.78
N LEU A 51 7.61 3.72 -2.78
CA LEU A 51 8.05 2.99 -1.60
C LEU A 51 8.29 3.93 -0.42
N ASP A 52 8.84 5.09 -0.71
CA ASP A 52 9.10 6.09 0.31
C ASP A 52 7.82 6.54 0.99
N LYS A 53 6.80 6.82 0.20
CA LYS A 53 5.53 7.27 0.75
C LYS A 53 4.84 6.16 1.51
N MET A 54 4.95 4.93 1.05
CA MET A 54 4.41 3.80 1.79
C MET A 54 5.10 3.64 3.14
N GLU A 55 6.42 3.77 3.15
CA GLU A 55 7.18 3.64 4.38
C GLU A 55 6.78 4.75 5.36
N CYS A 56 6.66 5.97 4.86
CA CYS A 56 6.23 7.08 5.70
C CYS A 56 4.85 6.83 6.30
N PHE A 57 3.95 6.28 5.49
CA PHE A 57 2.62 5.98 5.97
C PHE A 57 2.65 4.93 7.07
N PHE A 58 3.38 3.82 6.82
CA PHE A 58 3.44 2.76 7.82
C PHE A 58 4.07 3.24 9.11
N ASP A 59 5.10 4.07 8.99
CA ASP A 59 5.75 4.62 10.19
C ASP A 59 4.83 5.55 10.94
N SER A 60 4.04 6.34 10.23
CA SER A 60 3.16 7.31 10.89
C SER A 60 2.08 6.62 11.69
N ILE A 61 1.60 5.46 11.25
CA ILE A 61 0.59 4.75 12.02
C ILE A 61 1.20 3.58 12.80
N ASN A 62 2.51 3.37 12.65
CA ASN A 62 3.24 2.30 13.33
C ASN A 62 2.60 0.94 13.07
N PHE A 63 2.25 0.70 11.81
CA PHE A 63 1.57 -0.53 11.44
C PHE A 63 1.88 -0.86 9.99
N PRO A 64 2.43 -2.02 9.68
CA PRO A 64 2.88 -3.01 10.65
C PRO A 64 4.15 -2.53 11.32
N GLN A 65 4.32 -2.91 12.57
CA GLN A 65 5.46 -2.47 13.34
C GLN A 65 6.74 -3.04 12.75
N ALA A 66 7.78 -2.21 12.68
CA ALA A 66 9.06 -2.65 12.15
C ALA A 66 9.78 -3.45 13.20
N SER A 67 10.22 -4.66 12.85
CA SER A 67 10.86 -5.53 13.83
C SER A 67 12.28 -5.10 14.17
N THR A 68 12.87 -4.27 13.33
CA THR A 68 14.21 -3.77 13.60
C THR A 68 14.20 -2.58 14.54
N GLU A 69 13.03 -2.12 14.92
CA GLU A 69 12.92 -0.96 15.77
C GLU A 69 13.41 -1.28 17.16
N THR A 70 14.17 -0.37 17.75
CA THR A 70 14.68 -0.55 19.09
C THR A 70 13.56 -0.48 20.09
N ARG A 71 13.54 -1.40 21.04
CA ARG A 71 12.56 -1.39 22.06
C ARG A 71 12.64 -0.12 22.89
N ASN A 72 11.53 0.49 23.09
CA ASN A 72 11.53 1.76 23.77
C ASN A 72 10.26 1.86 24.61
N PHE A 73 10.42 1.77 25.91
CA PHE A 73 9.25 1.74 26.78
C PHE A 73 8.43 2.98 26.70
N SER A 74 9.11 4.11 26.75
CA SER A 74 8.38 5.36 26.80
C SER A 74 8.01 5.84 25.44
N GLY A 75 8.59 5.26 24.42
CA GLY A 75 8.43 5.77 23.09
C GLY A 75 7.35 5.13 22.27
N THR A 76 6.71 4.14 22.82
CA THR A 76 5.67 3.48 22.06
C THR A 76 4.51 4.42 21.86
N ARG A 77 4.22 4.70 20.62
CA ARG A 77 3.15 5.62 20.30
C ARG A 77 2.18 4.99 19.35
N SER A 78 0.92 5.24 19.59
CA SER A 78 -0.10 4.82 18.65
C SER A 78 -0.24 5.88 17.59
N SER A 79 -0.93 5.53 16.52
CA SER A 79 -1.19 6.51 15.48
C SER A 79 -1.98 7.68 16.03
N GLN A 80 -2.77 7.46 17.06
CA GLN A 80 -3.54 8.55 17.65
C GLN A 80 -2.65 9.57 18.31
N GLU A 81 -1.59 9.11 18.94
CA GLU A 81 -0.66 10.02 19.59
C GLU A 81 0.08 10.87 18.57
N LEU A 82 0.19 10.38 17.36
CA LEU A 82 0.82 11.13 16.30
C LEU A 82 -0.15 12.03 15.56
N GLY A 83 -1.41 12.05 16.00
CA GLY A 83 -2.39 12.91 15.40
C GLY A 83 -3.10 12.33 14.20
N LEU A 84 -2.82 11.08 13.88
CA LEU A 84 -3.43 10.44 12.72
C LEU A 84 -4.66 9.67 13.14
N LYS A 85 -5.70 9.82 12.37
CA LYS A 85 -6.93 9.08 12.62
C LYS A 85 -7.41 8.49 11.31
N LYS A 86 -7.99 7.32 11.42
CA LYS A 86 -8.63 6.71 10.26
C LYS A 86 -9.87 7.51 9.91
N ILE A 87 -9.89 8.08 8.72
CA ILE A 87 -10.99 8.92 8.29
C ILE A 87 -11.78 8.31 7.14
N LYS A 88 -11.28 7.21 6.58
CA LYS A 88 -11.97 6.52 5.50
C LYS A 88 -11.97 5.03 5.78
N THR A 89 -12.96 4.34 5.24
CA THR A 89 -12.98 2.90 5.34
C THR A 89 -12.18 2.32 4.18
N GLN A 90 -11.84 1.04 4.31
CA GLN A 90 -11.18 0.36 3.23
C GLN A 90 -12.05 0.31 1.99
N GLN A 91 -13.36 0.26 2.17
CA GLN A 91 -14.27 0.30 1.03
C GLN A 91 -14.13 1.61 0.26
N ASP A 92 -13.90 2.70 0.98
CA ASP A 92 -13.77 4.01 0.34
C ASP A 92 -12.56 4.10 -0.54
N ILE A 93 -11.48 3.42 -0.19
CA ILE A 93 -10.26 3.58 -0.96
C ILE A 93 -10.16 2.61 -2.13
N VAL A 94 -10.81 1.44 -2.05
CA VAL A 94 -10.68 0.46 -3.13
C VAL A 94 -11.51 0.80 -4.35
N VAL A 95 -12.33 1.85 -4.29
CA VAL A 95 -13.13 2.24 -5.44
C VAL A 95 -12.33 3.03 -6.48
N HIS A 96 -11.18 3.55 -6.10
CA HIS A 96 -10.37 4.33 -7.02
C HIS A 96 -9.62 3.45 -7.98
N ARG A 97 -9.44 3.93 -9.20
CA ARG A 97 -8.80 3.15 -10.25
C ARG A 97 -7.73 3.96 -10.93
N GLY A 98 -6.64 3.29 -11.29
CA GLY A 98 -5.59 3.91 -12.08
C GLY A 98 -5.85 3.69 -13.56
N LYS A 99 -5.27 4.53 -14.38
CA LYS A 99 -5.44 4.42 -15.82
C LYS A 99 -4.72 3.21 -16.40
N LYS A 100 -3.58 2.87 -15.83
CA LYS A 100 -2.78 1.75 -16.32
C LYS A 100 -2.97 0.50 -15.48
N GLY A 101 -3.32 0.65 -14.23
CA GLY A 101 -3.51 -0.49 -13.35
C GLY A 101 -3.82 -0.04 -11.95
N THR A 102 -4.44 -0.95 -11.21
CA THR A 102 -4.84 -0.68 -9.83
C THR A 102 -4.41 -1.86 -8.98
N PHE A 103 -3.71 -1.57 -7.89
CA PHE A 103 -3.17 -2.61 -7.03
C PHE A 103 -3.52 -2.32 -5.59
N TYR A 104 -4.13 -3.29 -4.94
CA TYR A 104 -4.39 -3.22 -3.51
C TYR A 104 -3.25 -3.92 -2.81
N VAL A 105 -2.64 -3.27 -1.82
CA VAL A 105 -1.45 -3.80 -1.16
C VAL A 105 -1.67 -3.83 0.33
N HIS A 106 -1.36 -4.95 0.94
CA HIS A 106 -1.41 -5.14 2.37
C HIS A 106 -0.06 -5.66 2.83
N VAL A 107 0.74 -4.80 3.44
CA VAL A 107 2.03 -5.20 4.00
C VAL A 107 1.75 -5.77 5.39
N GLN A 108 2.01 -7.06 5.54
CA GLN A 108 1.69 -7.77 6.78
C GLN A 108 2.81 -7.72 7.79
N TYR A 109 4.05 -7.69 7.30
CA TYR A 109 5.22 -7.71 8.16
C TYR A 109 6.29 -6.80 7.59
N ARG A 110 7.03 -6.16 8.48
CA ARG A 110 8.22 -5.36 8.11
C ARG A 110 9.37 -5.87 8.97
N GLN A 111 9.92 -7.02 8.61
CA GLN A 111 10.96 -7.66 9.38
C GLN A 111 12.29 -7.47 8.68
N ASN A 112 13.31 -7.10 9.48
CA ASN A 112 14.67 -6.92 8.94
C ASN A 112 14.67 -5.96 7.77
N SER A 113 13.85 -4.95 7.87
CA SER A 113 13.73 -3.92 6.83
C SER A 113 13.18 -4.47 5.52
N SER A 114 12.52 -5.59 5.57
CA SER A 114 11.93 -6.18 4.38
C SER A 114 10.42 -6.29 4.56
N TRP A 115 9.69 -5.92 3.54
CA TRP A 115 8.23 -5.96 3.58
C TRP A 115 7.74 -7.28 3.04
N GLN A 116 6.78 -7.86 3.74
CA GLN A 116 6.12 -9.08 3.30
C GLN A 116 4.63 -8.88 3.37
N GLY A 117 3.92 -9.35 2.37
CA GLY A 117 2.48 -9.16 2.36
C GLY A 117 1.83 -9.67 1.10
N GLN A 118 0.72 -9.05 0.75
CA GLN A 118 -0.09 -9.45 -0.37
C GLN A 118 -0.39 -8.27 -1.27
N ILE A 119 -0.52 -8.56 -2.55
CA ILE A 119 -0.91 -7.57 -3.54
C ILE A 119 -2.00 -8.19 -4.42
N GLU A 120 -3.02 -7.42 -4.69
CA GLU A 120 -4.09 -7.85 -5.60
C GLU A 120 -4.16 -6.90 -6.79
N TRP A 121 -4.04 -7.47 -7.98
CA TRP A 121 -4.20 -6.72 -9.22
C TRP A 121 -5.70 -6.60 -9.46
N ALA A 122 -6.24 -5.41 -9.21
CA ALA A 122 -7.70 -5.23 -9.15
C ALA A 122 -8.39 -5.56 -10.46
N GLU A 123 -7.82 -5.14 -11.59
CA GLU A 123 -8.46 -5.35 -12.87
C GLU A 123 -8.53 -6.81 -13.27
N LYS A 124 -7.63 -7.62 -12.75
CA LYS A 124 -7.59 -9.05 -13.10
C LYS A 124 -8.03 -9.95 -11.97
N GLY A 125 -8.20 -9.40 -10.78
CA GLY A 125 -8.60 -10.22 -9.65
C GLY A 125 -7.55 -11.23 -9.23
N VAL A 126 -6.28 -10.93 -9.45
CA VAL A 126 -5.18 -11.84 -9.15
C VAL A 126 -4.51 -11.41 -7.86
N LEU A 127 -4.47 -12.32 -6.89
CA LEU A 127 -3.85 -12.07 -5.59
C LEU A 127 -2.52 -12.82 -5.53
N LYS A 128 -1.47 -12.13 -5.14
CA LYS A 128 -0.16 -12.72 -5.01
C LYS A 128 0.49 -12.30 -3.72
N HIS A 129 1.52 -13.05 -3.34
CA HIS A 129 2.27 -12.79 -2.13
C HIS A 129 3.65 -12.24 -2.51
N PHE A 130 4.17 -11.29 -1.74
CA PHE A 130 5.52 -10.79 -1.96
C PHE A 130 6.32 -10.90 -0.66
N ASP A 131 7.62 -11.07 -0.81
CA ASP A 131 8.53 -11.29 0.31
C ASP A 131 9.52 -10.15 0.53
N SER A 132 9.49 -9.16 -0.33
CA SER A 132 10.39 -8.02 -0.22
C SER A 132 9.83 -6.87 -1.03
N GLU A 133 10.41 -5.69 -0.81
CA GLU A 133 10.03 -4.52 -1.61
C GLU A 133 10.35 -4.75 -3.08
N LEU A 134 11.47 -5.40 -3.36
CA LEU A 134 11.84 -5.69 -4.72
C LEU A 134 10.82 -6.61 -5.39
N ASP A 135 10.37 -7.61 -4.63
CA ASP A 135 9.37 -8.53 -5.12
C ASP A 135 8.09 -7.77 -5.46
N LEU A 136 7.69 -6.86 -4.59
CA LEU A 136 6.51 -6.05 -4.80
C LEU A 136 6.64 -5.22 -6.08
N ILE A 137 7.79 -4.59 -6.28
CA ILE A 137 8.03 -3.80 -7.48
C ILE A 137 7.93 -4.67 -8.71
N LYS A 138 8.51 -5.87 -8.66
CA LYS A 138 8.48 -6.76 -9.80
C LYS A 138 7.07 -7.19 -10.16
N LEU A 139 6.24 -7.42 -9.16
CA LEU A 139 4.87 -7.81 -9.40
C LEU A 139 4.09 -6.68 -10.06
N ILE A 140 4.31 -5.44 -9.61
CA ILE A 140 3.62 -4.31 -10.20
C ILE A 140 4.10 -4.07 -11.62
N THR A 141 5.40 -4.01 -11.83
CA THR A 141 5.91 -3.71 -13.17
C THR A 141 5.61 -4.82 -14.14
N GLY A 142 5.64 -6.07 -13.69
CA GLY A 142 5.30 -7.18 -14.55
C GLY A 142 3.85 -7.14 -14.99
N ALA A 143 2.96 -6.72 -14.11
CA ALA A 143 1.56 -6.61 -14.46
C ALA A 143 1.31 -5.51 -15.47
N LEU A 144 2.13 -4.46 -15.44
CA LEU A 144 1.94 -3.32 -16.32
C LEU A 144 2.51 -3.52 -17.70
N GLU A 145 3.27 -4.55 -17.90
CA GLU A 145 3.82 -4.85 -19.25
C GLU A 145 2.79 -5.52 -20.16
#